data_12753c80696b4d9efddb9ba73f1157c7
#
_entry.id   12753c80696b4d9efddb9ba73f1157c7
#
_cell.length_a   1.000
_cell.length_b   1.000
_cell.length_c   1.000
_cell.angle_alpha   90.00
_cell.angle_beta   90.00
_cell.angle_gamma   90.00
#
_symmetry.space_group_name_H-M   'P 1'
#
loop_
_entity.id
_entity.type
_entity.pdbx_description
1 polymer ?
#
loop_
_entity_poly.entity_id
_entity_poly.type
_entity_poly.pdbx_seq_one_letter_code
_entity_poly.pdbx_strand_id
1 'polypeptide(L)'
;MLAAMSFHQSLRLLRIARARSFALSQHLDDSAFSGFSLKLSDDQREFQQLARKFALEAMIPKEKYYDQSMEYPREFFEKARELDLVNTHNPEKFGGMGLGSVDGCIIGEELAYGCTVMATVIEANSLATAPLLVAASDEQNKKYLVRLVEESPGAGSDVAGAKTTAVKKGDTWVINGSKMWITNGGVAKWFFVLAKTDPNANAGSAFTSFIVEAYSPGITVGRKEINVGQRFLGH
;
A
#
# COMPACT_ATOMS: atom_id res chain seq x y z
N MET A 1 -23.50 -5.15 -33.92
CA MET A 1 -22.07 -4.78 -33.78
C MET A 1 -21.93 -4.09 -32.45
N LEU A 2 -21.74 -4.85 -31.36
CA LEU A 2 -21.54 -4.33 -30.03
C LEU A 2 -20.06 -3.93 -29.91
N ALA A 3 -19.82 -2.62 -29.81
CA ALA A 3 -18.48 -2.10 -29.56
C ALA A 3 -18.03 -2.56 -28.16
N ALA A 4 -16.92 -3.28 -28.08
CA ALA A 4 -16.27 -3.61 -26.82
C ALA A 4 -15.82 -2.31 -26.14
N MET A 5 -16.48 -1.92 -25.06
CA MET A 5 -16.02 -0.84 -24.20
C MET A 5 -14.68 -1.25 -23.60
N SER A 6 -13.69 -0.37 -23.63
CA SER A 6 -12.40 -0.63 -23.02
C SER A 6 -12.60 -0.83 -21.49
N PHE A 7 -11.81 -1.69 -20.91
CA PHE A 7 -11.85 -2.03 -19.47
C PHE A 7 -11.77 -0.77 -18.58
N HIS A 8 -11.05 0.25 -19.02
CA HIS A 8 -10.96 1.57 -18.36
C HIS A 8 -12.28 2.36 -18.34
N GLN A 9 -13.12 2.19 -19.37
CA GLN A 9 -14.45 2.84 -19.41
C GLN A 9 -15.43 2.15 -18.47
N SER A 10 -15.31 0.84 -18.29
CA SER A 10 -16.11 0.08 -17.32
C SER A 10 -15.81 0.47 -15.88
N LEU A 11 -14.54 0.71 -15.53
CA LEU A 11 -14.13 1.20 -14.19
C LEU A 11 -14.57 2.64 -13.91
N ARG A 12 -14.56 3.53 -14.93
CA ARG A 12 -15.12 4.89 -14.78
C ARG A 12 -16.63 4.87 -14.54
N LEU A 13 -17.35 3.97 -15.18
CA LEU A 13 -18.80 3.80 -14.95
C LEU A 13 -19.09 3.21 -13.57
N LEU A 14 -18.25 2.30 -13.06
CA LEU A 14 -18.29 1.79 -11.68
C LEU A 14 -18.08 2.92 -10.65
N ARG A 15 -17.13 3.83 -10.87
CA ARG A 15 -16.92 5.01 -10.01
C ARG A 15 -18.16 5.94 -9.99
N ILE A 16 -18.83 6.14 -11.12
CA ILE A 16 -20.04 7.00 -11.22
C ILE A 16 -21.26 6.29 -10.60
N ALA A 17 -21.38 4.98 -10.79
CA ALA A 17 -22.45 4.18 -10.16
C ALA A 17 -22.30 4.14 -8.64
N ARG A 18 -21.07 4.10 -8.11
CA ARG A 18 -20.76 4.09 -6.68
C ARG A 18 -21.19 5.38 -5.96
N ALA A 19 -20.99 6.54 -6.56
CA ALA A 19 -21.45 7.82 -6.01
C ALA A 19 -22.99 7.87 -5.90
N ARG A 20 -23.71 7.17 -6.77
CA ARG A 20 -25.18 7.04 -6.73
C ARG A 20 -25.65 5.96 -5.74
N SER A 21 -24.91 4.86 -5.60
CA SER A 21 -25.25 3.77 -4.66
C SER A 21 -25.06 4.20 -3.21
N PHE A 22 -24.00 4.96 -2.89
CA PHE A 22 -23.79 5.50 -1.54
C PHE A 22 -24.93 6.42 -1.08
N ALA A 23 -25.55 7.18 -1.98
CA ALA A 23 -26.70 8.02 -1.68
C ALA A 23 -27.99 7.21 -1.48
N LEU A 24 -28.09 6.00 -2.07
CA LEU A 24 -29.26 5.13 -1.87
C LEU A 24 -29.17 4.22 -0.64
N SER A 25 -27.96 3.93 -0.14
CA SER A 25 -27.77 3.05 1.02
C SER A 25 -28.12 3.72 2.38
N GLN A 26 -28.35 5.02 2.40
CA GLN A 26 -28.75 5.75 3.63
C GLN A 26 -30.22 5.55 4.02
N HIS A 27 -31.00 4.78 3.26
CA HIS A 27 -32.41 4.51 3.55
C HIS A 27 -32.74 3.04 3.81
N LEU A 28 -31.75 2.21 4.11
CA LEU A 28 -32.03 0.86 4.60
C LEU A 28 -32.24 0.93 6.12
N ASP A 29 -33.48 0.64 6.50
CA ASP A 29 -34.01 0.57 7.86
C ASP A 29 -33.09 -0.26 8.77
N ASP A 30 -32.42 0.39 9.73
CA ASP A 30 -31.52 -0.22 10.72
C ASP A 30 -32.21 -1.24 11.65
N SER A 31 -33.54 -1.37 11.56
CA SER A 31 -34.35 -2.25 12.41
C SER A 31 -34.31 -3.73 12.03
N ALA A 32 -33.74 -4.08 10.87
CA ALA A 32 -33.76 -5.45 10.33
C ALA A 32 -32.50 -6.29 10.58
N PHE A 33 -31.43 -5.71 11.14
CA PHE A 33 -30.15 -6.40 11.28
C PHE A 33 -29.77 -6.67 12.74
N SER A 34 -30.32 -7.72 13.32
CA SER A 34 -29.84 -8.29 14.59
C SER A 34 -29.06 -9.58 14.35
N GLY A 35 -27.97 -9.54 13.56
CA GLY A 35 -27.17 -10.74 13.33
C GLY A 35 -25.91 -10.51 12.50
N PHE A 36 -24.91 -11.37 12.70
CA PHE A 36 -23.68 -11.41 11.90
C PHE A 36 -23.99 -12.01 10.53
N SER A 37 -23.64 -11.32 9.45
CA SER A 37 -23.80 -11.79 8.07
C SER A 37 -22.45 -11.93 7.38
N LEU A 38 -22.21 -13.09 6.76
CA LEU A 38 -21.06 -13.37 5.88
C LEU A 38 -21.35 -13.04 4.40
N LYS A 39 -22.53 -12.48 4.12
CA LYS A 39 -22.92 -12.16 2.75
C LYS A 39 -22.16 -10.92 2.28
N LEU A 40 -21.35 -11.09 1.25
CA LEU A 40 -20.68 -9.99 0.58
C LEU A 40 -21.69 -9.11 -0.19
N SER A 41 -21.44 -7.81 -0.24
CA SER A 41 -22.14 -6.90 -1.14
C SER A 41 -21.83 -7.23 -2.62
N ASP A 42 -22.54 -6.61 -3.55
CA ASP A 42 -22.26 -6.81 -4.98
C ASP A 42 -20.88 -6.25 -5.34
N ASP A 43 -20.53 -5.05 -4.84
CA ASP A 43 -19.21 -4.45 -5.04
C ASP A 43 -18.08 -5.32 -4.47
N GLN A 44 -18.27 -5.90 -3.27
CA GLN A 44 -17.30 -6.81 -2.66
C GLN A 44 -17.09 -8.08 -3.48
N ARG A 45 -18.15 -8.63 -4.07
CA ARG A 45 -18.05 -9.76 -4.99
C ARG A 45 -17.30 -9.39 -6.28
N GLU A 46 -17.52 -8.19 -6.81
CA GLU A 46 -16.78 -7.72 -7.99
C GLU A 46 -15.30 -7.56 -7.68
N PHE A 47 -14.92 -6.97 -6.55
CA PHE A 47 -13.53 -6.89 -6.12
C PHE A 47 -12.90 -8.26 -5.92
N GLN A 48 -13.63 -9.17 -5.29
CA GLN A 48 -13.17 -10.55 -5.12
C GLN A 48 -12.88 -11.23 -6.45
N GLN A 49 -13.83 -11.15 -7.39
CA GLN A 49 -13.68 -11.77 -8.71
C GLN A 49 -12.53 -11.14 -9.51
N LEU A 50 -12.37 -9.83 -9.47
CA LEU A 50 -11.30 -9.11 -10.14
C LEU A 50 -9.93 -9.55 -9.60
N ALA A 51 -9.77 -9.53 -8.26
CA ALA A 51 -8.53 -9.94 -7.61
C ALA A 51 -8.22 -11.41 -7.86
N ARG A 52 -9.23 -12.32 -7.77
CA ARG A 52 -9.08 -13.74 -8.08
C ARG A 52 -8.64 -13.97 -9.53
N LYS A 53 -9.27 -13.27 -10.49
CA LYS A 53 -8.89 -13.36 -11.87
C LYS A 53 -7.45 -12.92 -12.12
N PHE A 54 -7.05 -11.79 -11.53
CA PHE A 54 -5.68 -11.30 -11.62
C PHE A 54 -4.69 -12.32 -11.03
N ALA A 55 -5.00 -12.90 -9.86
CA ALA A 55 -4.18 -13.93 -9.23
C ALA A 55 -3.99 -15.16 -10.12
N LEU A 56 -5.08 -15.69 -10.69
CA LEU A 56 -5.04 -16.88 -11.54
C LEU A 56 -4.34 -16.66 -12.89
N GLU A 57 -4.62 -15.54 -13.55
CA GLU A 57 -4.17 -15.31 -14.94
C GLU A 57 -2.79 -14.65 -15.00
N ALA A 58 -2.43 -13.83 -14.01
CA ALA A 58 -1.19 -13.08 -14.02
C ALA A 58 -0.16 -13.58 -13.01
N MET A 59 -0.54 -13.86 -11.75
CA MET A 59 0.42 -14.16 -10.68
C MET A 59 0.89 -15.62 -10.71
N ILE A 60 -0.01 -16.60 -10.61
CA ILE A 60 0.31 -18.02 -10.53
C ILE A 60 1.23 -18.51 -11.66
N PRO A 61 1.00 -18.17 -12.95
CA PRO A 61 1.84 -18.68 -14.02
C PRO A 61 3.32 -18.25 -13.95
N LYS A 62 3.61 -17.17 -13.23
CA LYS A 62 4.96 -16.59 -13.14
C LYS A 62 5.58 -16.66 -11.73
N GLU A 63 4.87 -17.17 -10.74
CA GLU A 63 5.34 -17.27 -9.37
C GLU A 63 6.71 -17.94 -9.28
N LYS A 64 6.86 -19.11 -9.88
CA LYS A 64 8.12 -19.86 -9.88
C LYS A 64 9.28 -19.08 -10.48
N TYR A 65 9.06 -18.34 -11.55
CA TYR A 65 10.09 -17.52 -12.18
C TYR A 65 10.61 -16.46 -11.22
N TYR A 66 9.71 -15.68 -10.61
CA TYR A 66 10.11 -14.61 -9.70
C TYR A 66 10.74 -15.14 -8.41
N ASP A 67 10.25 -16.28 -7.88
CA ASP A 67 10.89 -16.89 -6.70
C ASP A 67 12.34 -17.33 -6.99
N GLN A 68 12.61 -17.82 -8.20
CA GLN A 68 13.96 -18.26 -8.60
C GLN A 68 14.87 -17.11 -9.00
N SER A 69 14.38 -16.14 -9.77
CA SER A 69 15.17 -15.00 -10.24
C SER A 69 15.43 -13.97 -9.14
N MET A 70 14.55 -13.93 -8.12
CA MET A 70 14.54 -12.89 -7.08
C MET A 70 14.41 -11.47 -7.64
N GLU A 71 13.94 -11.31 -8.87
CA GLU A 71 13.69 -10.02 -9.48
C GLU A 71 12.45 -9.36 -8.86
N TYR A 72 12.46 -8.04 -8.75
CA TYR A 72 11.29 -7.30 -8.31
C TYR A 72 10.19 -7.37 -9.38
N PRO A 73 8.96 -7.80 -9.07
CA PRO A 73 7.91 -8.08 -10.04
C PRO A 73 7.21 -6.81 -10.53
N ARG A 74 7.94 -5.86 -11.11
CA ARG A 74 7.43 -4.55 -11.55
C ARG A 74 6.25 -4.68 -12.49
N GLU A 75 6.29 -5.59 -13.44
CA GLU A 75 5.20 -5.82 -14.40
C GLU A 75 3.86 -6.12 -13.71
N PHE A 76 3.89 -6.90 -12.62
CA PHE A 76 2.68 -7.20 -11.86
C PHE A 76 2.19 -6.02 -11.06
N PHE A 77 3.12 -5.29 -10.46
CA PHE A 77 2.76 -4.09 -9.72
C PHE A 77 2.05 -3.09 -10.63
N GLU A 78 2.58 -2.85 -11.83
CA GLU A 78 1.95 -1.96 -12.81
C GLU A 78 0.57 -2.47 -13.27
N LYS A 79 0.43 -3.76 -13.55
CA LYS A 79 -0.87 -4.36 -13.89
C LYS A 79 -1.87 -4.29 -12.74
N ALA A 80 -1.44 -4.55 -11.51
CA ALA A 80 -2.29 -4.42 -10.33
C ALA A 80 -2.73 -2.96 -10.14
N ARG A 81 -1.84 -2.00 -10.40
CA ARG A 81 -2.14 -0.57 -10.36
C ARG A 81 -3.16 -0.16 -11.42
N GLU A 82 -3.03 -0.64 -12.66
CA GLU A 82 -4.00 -0.42 -13.74
C GLU A 82 -5.40 -0.95 -13.41
N LEU A 83 -5.48 -1.97 -12.56
CA LEU A 83 -6.71 -2.59 -12.10
C LEU A 83 -7.24 -1.98 -10.78
N ASP A 84 -6.60 -0.92 -10.28
CA ASP A 84 -6.91 -0.29 -8.99
C ASP A 84 -6.79 -1.27 -7.78
N LEU A 85 -5.96 -2.31 -7.87
CA LEU A 85 -5.70 -3.28 -6.80
C LEU A 85 -4.58 -2.84 -5.85
N VAL A 86 -3.96 -1.68 -6.10
CA VAL A 86 -2.87 -1.10 -5.28
C VAL A 86 -3.40 0.14 -4.56
N ASN A 87 -2.97 0.35 -3.32
CA ASN A 87 -3.32 1.53 -2.53
C ASN A 87 -4.84 1.73 -2.38
N THR A 88 -5.59 0.66 -2.26
CA THR A 88 -7.06 0.62 -2.26
C THR A 88 -7.68 1.47 -1.15
N HIS A 89 -6.98 1.63 -0.01
CA HIS A 89 -7.41 2.43 1.14
C HIS A 89 -7.15 3.94 1.01
N ASN A 90 -6.35 4.37 0.04
CA ASN A 90 -6.09 5.79 -0.15
C ASN A 90 -7.39 6.54 -0.45
N PRO A 91 -7.63 7.69 0.19
CA PRO A 91 -8.82 8.49 -0.09
C PRO A 91 -8.92 8.91 -1.55
N GLU A 92 -10.15 9.00 -2.06
CA GLU A 92 -10.44 9.41 -3.45
C GLU A 92 -9.84 10.78 -3.79
N LYS A 93 -9.82 11.72 -2.83
CA LYS A 93 -9.22 13.05 -3.01
C LYS A 93 -7.72 13.01 -3.32
N PHE A 94 -7.04 11.87 -3.04
CA PHE A 94 -5.64 11.62 -3.35
C PHE A 94 -5.46 10.55 -4.43
N GLY A 95 -6.50 10.27 -5.22
CA GLY A 95 -6.44 9.36 -6.35
C GLY A 95 -6.63 7.89 -6.00
N GLY A 96 -6.91 7.54 -4.76
CA GLY A 96 -7.23 6.17 -4.34
C GLY A 96 -8.70 5.82 -4.49
N MET A 97 -9.08 4.63 -4.05
CA MET A 97 -10.46 4.14 -4.08
C MET A 97 -11.23 4.40 -2.78
N GLY A 98 -10.55 4.75 -1.69
CA GLY A 98 -11.18 4.98 -0.38
C GLY A 98 -11.87 3.74 0.20
N LEU A 99 -11.37 2.53 -0.11
CA LEU A 99 -11.98 1.28 0.34
C LEU A 99 -11.81 1.08 1.85
N GLY A 100 -12.80 0.42 2.44
CA GLY A 100 -12.76 0.01 3.83
C GLY A 100 -11.83 -1.19 4.07
N SER A 101 -11.56 -1.48 5.36
CA SER A 101 -10.68 -2.60 5.73
C SER A 101 -11.20 -3.96 5.28
N VAL A 102 -12.52 -4.17 5.26
CA VAL A 102 -13.13 -5.42 4.80
C VAL A 102 -12.87 -5.65 3.32
N ASP A 103 -13.04 -4.62 2.49
CA ASP A 103 -12.80 -4.69 1.05
C ASP A 103 -11.32 -4.99 0.76
N GLY A 104 -10.41 -4.33 1.50
CA GLY A 104 -8.98 -4.60 1.42
C GLY A 104 -8.63 -6.03 1.82
N CYS A 105 -9.25 -6.59 2.87
CA CYS A 105 -9.05 -7.99 3.24
C CYS A 105 -9.53 -8.96 2.16
N ILE A 106 -10.67 -8.70 1.52
CA ILE A 106 -11.20 -9.53 0.43
C ILE A 106 -10.23 -9.55 -0.75
N ILE A 107 -9.73 -8.37 -1.15
CA ILE A 107 -8.74 -8.24 -2.23
C ILE A 107 -7.44 -8.94 -1.85
N GLY A 108 -6.91 -8.67 -0.64
CA GLY A 108 -5.66 -9.24 -0.16
C GLY A 108 -5.69 -10.77 -0.06
N GLU A 109 -6.81 -11.36 0.38
CA GLU A 109 -6.99 -12.82 0.43
C GLU A 109 -6.86 -13.44 -0.97
N GLU A 110 -7.52 -12.86 -1.97
CA GLU A 110 -7.48 -13.35 -3.33
C GLU A 110 -6.10 -13.20 -4.00
N LEU A 111 -5.42 -12.08 -3.75
CA LEU A 111 -4.05 -11.89 -4.22
C LEU A 111 -3.08 -12.87 -3.53
N ALA A 112 -3.21 -13.07 -2.22
CA ALA A 112 -2.38 -14.01 -1.46
C ALA A 112 -2.61 -15.47 -1.87
N TYR A 113 -3.83 -15.83 -2.27
CA TYR A 113 -4.10 -17.12 -2.89
C TYR A 113 -3.27 -17.35 -4.15
N GLY A 114 -3.06 -16.31 -4.96
CA GLY A 114 -2.22 -16.39 -6.15
C GLY A 114 -0.74 -16.55 -5.83
N CYS A 115 -0.20 -15.66 -5.03
CA CYS A 115 1.18 -15.69 -4.55
C CYS A 115 1.34 -14.70 -3.39
N THR A 116 1.67 -15.20 -2.20
CA THR A 116 1.81 -14.36 -1.00
C THR A 116 2.87 -13.27 -1.14
N VAL A 117 3.95 -13.55 -1.86
CA VAL A 117 5.03 -12.57 -2.07
C VAL A 117 4.59 -11.44 -2.95
N MET A 118 3.93 -11.75 -4.08
CA MET A 118 3.39 -10.72 -4.98
C MET A 118 2.31 -9.90 -4.30
N ALA A 119 1.43 -10.55 -3.51
CA ALA A 119 0.45 -9.85 -2.67
C ALA A 119 1.14 -8.90 -1.69
N THR A 120 2.19 -9.36 -1.00
CA THR A 120 2.96 -8.50 -0.08
C THR A 120 3.60 -7.29 -0.81
N VAL A 121 4.12 -7.48 -2.02
CA VAL A 121 4.66 -6.35 -2.84
C VAL A 121 3.58 -5.31 -3.12
N ILE A 122 2.36 -5.74 -3.45
CA ILE A 122 1.22 -4.87 -3.75
C ILE A 122 0.75 -4.15 -2.48
N GLU A 123 0.60 -4.89 -1.37
CA GLU A 123 0.06 -4.38 -0.11
C GLU A 123 1.05 -3.57 0.74
N ALA A 124 2.37 -3.73 0.52
CA ALA A 124 3.39 -3.06 1.33
C ALA A 124 3.28 -1.52 1.31
N ASN A 125 2.73 -0.95 0.26
CA ASN A 125 2.48 0.49 0.19
C ASN A 125 1.50 0.97 1.27
N SER A 126 0.54 0.15 1.66
CA SER A 126 -0.44 0.47 2.69
C SER A 126 0.24 0.75 4.04
N LEU A 127 1.38 0.09 4.33
CA LEU A 127 2.17 0.32 5.53
C LEU A 127 2.81 1.72 5.55
N ALA A 128 3.19 2.24 4.38
CA ALA A 128 3.75 3.59 4.27
C ALA A 128 2.65 4.67 4.23
N THR A 129 1.48 4.36 3.67
CA THR A 129 0.37 5.33 3.57
C THR A 129 -0.37 5.54 4.88
N ALA A 130 -0.54 4.50 5.70
CA ALA A 130 -1.27 4.58 6.95
C ALA A 130 -0.76 5.70 7.90
N PRO A 131 0.55 5.81 8.21
CA PRO A 131 1.04 6.89 9.05
C PRO A 131 0.91 8.27 8.40
N LEU A 132 0.96 8.39 7.08
CA LEU A 132 0.71 9.66 6.38
C LEU A 132 -0.75 10.09 6.55
N LEU A 133 -1.70 9.18 6.38
CA LEU A 133 -3.12 9.47 6.53
C LEU A 133 -3.47 9.92 7.95
N VAL A 134 -2.73 9.43 8.96
CA VAL A 134 -2.97 9.75 10.38
C VAL A 134 -2.29 11.06 10.81
N ALA A 135 -1.07 11.34 10.33
CA ALA A 135 -0.21 12.36 10.94
C ALA A 135 0.33 13.43 9.98
N ALA A 136 0.24 13.22 8.66
CA ALA A 136 0.76 14.18 7.71
C ALA A 136 -0.23 15.33 7.43
N SER A 137 0.29 16.49 7.01
CA SER A 137 -0.53 17.60 6.54
C SER A 137 -1.20 17.25 5.19
N ASP A 138 -2.26 17.98 4.84
CA ASP A 138 -2.92 17.81 3.52
C ASP A 138 -1.95 18.05 2.34
N GLU A 139 -1.00 18.96 2.49
CA GLU A 139 0.04 19.22 1.48
C GLU A 139 1.00 18.03 1.33
N GLN A 140 1.43 17.44 2.46
CA GLN A 140 2.26 16.24 2.47
C GLN A 140 1.50 15.06 1.88
N ASN A 141 0.25 14.85 2.28
CA ASN A 141 -0.61 13.81 1.74
C ASN A 141 -0.78 13.97 0.22
N LYS A 142 -1.07 15.19 -0.25
CA LYS A 142 -1.19 15.47 -1.68
C LYS A 142 0.11 15.17 -2.44
N LYS A 143 1.26 15.51 -1.85
CA LYS A 143 2.57 15.25 -2.48
C LYS A 143 2.91 13.77 -2.53
N TYR A 144 2.73 13.04 -1.42
CA TYR A 144 3.28 11.68 -1.28
C TYR A 144 2.27 10.58 -1.59
N LEU A 145 0.98 10.74 -1.28
CA LEU A 145 -0.03 9.74 -1.62
C LEU A 145 -0.33 9.71 -3.12
N VAL A 146 -0.38 10.88 -3.78
CA VAL A 146 -0.56 10.94 -5.24
C VAL A 146 0.60 10.25 -5.96
N ARG A 147 1.84 10.49 -5.51
CA ARG A 147 3.03 9.81 -6.07
C ARG A 147 2.97 8.29 -5.89
N LEU A 148 2.42 7.77 -4.79
CA LEU A 148 2.25 6.32 -4.61
C LEU A 148 1.21 5.71 -5.53
N VAL A 149 0.22 6.50 -5.98
CA VAL A 149 -0.75 6.06 -6.98
C VAL A 149 -0.17 6.10 -8.39
N GLU A 150 0.68 7.08 -8.68
CA GLU A 150 1.26 7.31 -10.01
C GLU A 150 2.61 6.60 -10.21
N GLU A 151 3.41 6.46 -9.15
CA GLU A 151 4.78 5.94 -9.17
C GLU A 151 4.90 4.66 -8.35
N SER A 152 5.96 3.91 -8.56
CA SER A 152 6.27 2.65 -7.84
C SER A 152 6.51 2.79 -6.33
N PRO A 153 6.55 1.66 -5.61
CA PRO A 153 6.21 1.50 -4.19
C PRO A 153 7.08 2.29 -3.20
N GLY A 154 6.44 2.70 -2.09
CA GLY A 154 7.08 3.19 -0.88
C GLY A 154 7.40 2.07 0.11
N ALA A 155 8.17 2.36 1.15
CA ALA A 155 8.64 1.37 2.12
C ALA A 155 8.05 1.53 3.52
N GLY A 156 7.97 0.42 4.26
CA GLY A 156 7.54 0.36 5.65
C GLY A 156 8.64 0.66 6.68
N SER A 157 8.31 0.63 7.99
CA SER A 157 9.23 0.92 9.08
C SER A 157 8.94 0.12 10.36
N ASP A 158 10.00 -0.20 11.14
CA ASP A 158 9.93 -0.81 12.47
C ASP A 158 10.03 0.27 13.58
N VAL A 159 9.12 0.21 14.57
CA VAL A 159 8.98 1.24 15.61
C VAL A 159 9.70 0.87 16.92
N ALA A 160 9.64 -0.37 17.35
CA ALA A 160 9.98 -0.76 18.73
C ALA A 160 11.48 -0.83 19.05
N GLY A 161 12.32 -1.06 18.05
CA GLY A 161 13.78 -1.21 18.19
C GLY A 161 14.60 -0.04 17.63
N ALA A 162 13.98 1.12 17.41
CA ALA A 162 14.60 2.22 16.67
C ALA A 162 15.81 2.82 17.39
N LYS A 163 17.01 2.41 16.97
CA LYS A 163 18.28 3.04 17.33
C LYS A 163 18.58 4.26 16.46
N THR A 164 17.78 4.53 15.43
CA THR A 164 17.90 5.69 14.55
C THR A 164 17.65 6.95 15.36
N THR A 165 18.54 7.91 15.28
CA THR A 165 18.46 9.21 15.96
C THR A 165 18.33 10.33 14.95
N ALA A 166 17.71 11.43 15.35
CA ALA A 166 17.68 12.65 14.56
C ALA A 166 18.04 13.85 15.44
N VAL A 167 18.96 14.67 14.96
CA VAL A 167 19.43 15.87 15.67
C VAL A 167 19.15 17.09 14.80
N LYS A 168 18.49 18.09 15.38
CA LYS A 168 18.21 19.34 14.69
C LYS A 168 19.48 20.18 14.57
N LYS A 169 19.79 20.65 13.35
CA LYS A 169 20.90 21.56 13.06
C LYS A 169 20.35 22.75 12.24
N GLY A 170 20.13 23.86 12.93
CA GLY A 170 19.44 25.01 12.32
C GLY A 170 18.02 24.63 11.87
N ASP A 171 17.71 24.82 10.60
CA ASP A 171 16.40 24.50 10.03
C ASP A 171 16.32 23.09 9.45
N THR A 172 17.38 22.29 9.57
CA THR A 172 17.45 20.92 9.04
C THR A 172 17.59 19.89 10.15
N TRP A 173 17.30 18.63 9.82
CA TRP A 173 17.53 17.49 10.68
C TRP A 173 18.59 16.56 10.08
N VAL A 174 19.51 16.12 10.92
CA VAL A 174 20.50 15.10 10.56
C VAL A 174 20.05 13.78 11.17
N ILE A 175 19.69 12.83 10.32
CA ILE A 175 19.21 11.50 10.72
C ILE A 175 20.39 10.52 10.60
N ASN A 176 20.66 9.76 11.67
CA ASN A 176 21.70 8.73 11.70
C ASN A 176 21.13 7.42 12.21
N GLY A 177 21.43 6.33 11.50
CA GLY A 177 21.00 5.00 11.89
C GLY A 177 20.85 4.08 10.70
N SER A 178 20.40 2.88 10.96
CA SER A 178 20.08 1.87 9.94
C SER A 178 18.71 1.26 10.21
N LYS A 179 18.08 0.78 9.17
CA LYS A 179 16.84 0.01 9.21
C LYS A 179 17.07 -1.29 8.44
N MET A 180 16.45 -2.36 8.90
CA MET A 180 16.51 -3.67 8.26
C MET A 180 15.09 -4.20 8.02
N TRP A 181 14.99 -5.16 7.14
CA TRP A 181 13.74 -5.86 6.83
C TRP A 181 12.67 -4.90 6.28
N ILE A 182 13.09 -3.99 5.41
CA ILE A 182 12.19 -3.00 4.80
C ILE A 182 11.69 -3.55 3.48
N THR A 183 10.48 -4.06 3.47
CA THR A 183 9.80 -4.53 2.26
C THR A 183 9.78 -3.43 1.20
N ASN A 184 10.14 -3.77 -0.03
CA ASN A 184 10.28 -2.83 -1.14
C ASN A 184 11.36 -1.74 -0.94
N GLY A 185 12.22 -1.83 0.09
CA GLY A 185 13.20 -0.79 0.41
C GLY A 185 14.16 -0.46 -0.71
N GLY A 186 14.55 -1.45 -1.52
CA GLY A 186 15.46 -1.27 -2.65
C GLY A 186 14.85 -0.55 -3.85
N VAL A 187 13.54 -0.41 -3.92
CA VAL A 187 12.80 0.23 -5.04
C VAL A 187 12.00 1.45 -4.62
N ALA A 188 11.99 1.76 -3.31
CA ALA A 188 11.26 2.88 -2.75
C ALA A 188 11.74 4.23 -3.30
N LYS A 189 10.85 5.18 -3.43
CA LYS A 189 11.14 6.56 -3.83
C LYS A 189 11.26 7.50 -2.62
N TRP A 190 10.64 7.13 -1.52
CA TRP A 190 10.71 7.82 -0.24
C TRP A 190 10.46 6.83 0.90
N PHE A 191 10.86 7.20 2.10
CA PHE A 191 10.72 6.43 3.32
C PHE A 191 9.98 7.22 4.37
N PHE A 192 9.07 6.55 5.08
CA PHE A 192 8.57 7.05 6.36
C PHE A 192 9.49 6.53 7.47
N VAL A 193 10.23 7.43 8.12
CA VAL A 193 11.27 7.09 9.08
C VAL A 193 10.91 7.61 10.45
N LEU A 194 10.84 6.72 11.43
CA LEU A 194 10.77 7.09 12.83
C LEU A 194 12.18 7.16 13.41
N ALA A 195 12.54 8.31 13.98
CA ALA A 195 13.83 8.53 14.61
C ALA A 195 13.70 9.18 16.00
N LYS A 196 14.59 8.81 16.91
CA LYS A 196 14.64 9.35 18.26
C LYS A 196 15.20 10.77 18.24
N THR A 197 14.40 11.75 18.66
CA THR A 197 14.74 13.16 18.70
C THR A 197 15.03 13.69 20.10
N ASP A 198 14.46 13.05 21.13
CA ASP A 198 14.74 13.35 22.54
C ASP A 198 15.22 12.09 23.28
N PRO A 199 16.50 12.01 23.61
CA PRO A 199 17.06 10.86 24.33
C PRO A 199 16.54 10.72 25.76
N ASN A 200 16.03 11.79 26.36
CA ASN A 200 15.62 11.86 27.76
C ASN A 200 14.10 11.65 27.94
N ALA A 201 13.34 11.74 26.89
CA ALA A 201 11.89 11.54 26.93
C ALA A 201 11.51 10.05 27.04
N ASN A 202 10.31 9.78 27.57
CA ASN A 202 9.74 8.44 27.56
C ASN A 202 9.43 7.97 26.13
N ALA A 203 9.21 6.66 25.95
CA ALA A 203 9.02 6.06 24.64
C ALA A 203 7.89 6.68 23.81
N GLY A 204 6.84 7.21 24.45
CA GLY A 204 5.70 7.83 23.76
C GLY A 204 5.98 9.21 23.17
N SER A 205 7.02 9.92 23.65
CA SER A 205 7.35 11.30 23.22
C SER A 205 8.78 11.46 22.70
N ALA A 206 9.58 10.38 22.73
CA ALA A 206 10.99 10.41 22.34
C ALA A 206 11.21 10.48 20.81
N PHE A 207 10.20 10.18 20.01
CA PHE A 207 10.34 9.98 18.58
C PHE A 207 9.62 11.04 17.75
N THR A 208 10.21 11.34 16.60
CA THR A 208 9.60 12.15 15.54
C THR A 208 9.60 11.37 14.23
N SER A 209 8.55 11.53 13.44
CA SER A 209 8.43 10.93 12.13
C SER A 209 8.93 11.87 11.05
N PHE A 210 9.65 11.32 10.09
CA PHE A 210 10.22 12.03 8.96
C PHE A 210 9.80 11.37 7.65
N ILE A 211 9.49 12.17 6.65
CA ILE A 211 9.40 11.70 5.27
C ILE A 211 10.75 12.01 4.61
N VAL A 212 11.44 10.97 4.15
CA VAL A 212 12.80 11.09 3.61
C VAL A 212 12.80 10.61 2.17
N GLU A 213 13.16 11.47 1.23
CA GLU A 213 13.30 11.11 -0.19
C GLU A 213 14.46 10.11 -0.35
N ALA A 214 14.25 9.03 -1.10
CA ALA A 214 15.24 7.95 -1.24
C ALA A 214 16.58 8.39 -1.85
N TYR A 215 16.57 9.50 -2.58
CA TYR A 215 17.77 10.09 -3.20
C TYR A 215 18.45 11.16 -2.33
N SER A 216 18.01 11.31 -1.08
CA SER A 216 18.65 12.27 -0.16
C SER A 216 20.11 11.88 0.09
N PRO A 217 21.03 12.86 0.15
CA PRO A 217 22.44 12.58 0.41
C PRO A 217 22.64 11.80 1.73
N GLY A 218 23.49 10.77 1.68
CA GLY A 218 23.80 9.94 2.85
C GLY A 218 22.89 8.72 3.03
N ILE A 219 21.91 8.49 2.15
CA ILE A 219 21.16 7.24 2.12
C ILE A 219 21.94 6.21 1.32
N THR A 220 22.10 5.03 1.91
CA THR A 220 22.69 3.86 1.24
C THR A 220 21.73 2.69 1.39
N VAL A 221 21.30 2.12 0.27
CA VAL A 221 20.55 0.87 0.27
C VAL A 221 21.53 -0.27 0.50
N GLY A 222 21.25 -1.11 1.49
CA GLY A 222 22.04 -2.29 1.82
C GLY A 222 21.89 -3.41 0.79
N ARG A 223 22.41 -4.57 1.13
CA ARG A 223 22.23 -5.78 0.30
C ARG A 223 20.80 -6.28 0.41
N LYS A 224 20.34 -6.92 -0.64
CA LYS A 224 19.10 -7.68 -0.63
C LYS A 224 19.30 -8.97 0.19
N GLU A 225 18.49 -9.17 1.22
CA GLU A 225 18.55 -10.38 2.04
C GLU A 225 17.81 -11.54 1.35
N ILE A 226 18.35 -12.76 1.53
CA ILE A 226 17.75 -13.98 0.99
C ILE A 226 16.94 -14.65 2.10
N ASN A 227 15.63 -14.64 1.95
CA ASN A 227 14.70 -15.27 2.88
C ASN A 227 14.41 -16.73 2.49
N VAL A 228 13.93 -17.53 3.45
CA VAL A 228 13.46 -18.90 3.21
C VAL A 228 12.26 -18.93 2.26
N GLY A 229 11.36 -17.94 2.40
CA GLY A 229 10.28 -17.65 1.47
C GLY A 229 10.27 -16.15 1.18
N GLN A 230 9.41 -15.70 0.27
CA GLN A 230 9.26 -14.30 -0.10
C GLN A 230 10.59 -13.65 -0.60
N ARG A 231 11.32 -14.36 -1.45
CA ARG A 231 12.70 -14.02 -1.83
C ARG A 231 12.87 -12.75 -2.64
N PHE A 232 11.83 -12.29 -3.34
CA PHE A 232 11.93 -11.10 -4.21
C PHE A 232 11.36 -9.81 -3.60
N LEU A 233 11.11 -9.78 -2.28
CA LEU A 233 10.60 -8.58 -1.60
C LEU A 233 11.58 -7.40 -1.53
N GLY A 234 12.83 -7.58 -1.89
CA GLY A 234 13.79 -6.47 -1.92
C GLY A 234 14.12 -5.86 -0.54
N HIS A 235 14.26 -6.72 0.47
CA HIS A 235 14.68 -6.28 1.82
C HIS A 235 16.13 -5.83 1.84
#